data_dd42961116f4c092f7018e4b1ca32f86
#
_entry.id   dd42961116f4c092f7018e4b1ca32f86
#
_cell.length_a   1.000
_cell.length_b   1.000
_cell.length_c   1.000
_cell.angle_alpha   90.00
_cell.angle_beta   90.00
_cell.angle_gamma   90.00
#
_symmetry.space_group_name_H-M   'P 1'
#
loop_
_entity.id
_entity.type
_entity.pdbx_description
1 polymer ?
#
loop_
_entity_poly.entity_id
_entity_poly.type
_entity_poly.pdbx_seq_one_letter_code
_entity_poly.pdbx_strand_id
1 'polypeptide(L)'
;MIRPLALAALLALPPLAAPAADAVIGLGYSNFSDDAADNSAILELELHSDPIWHFAGAGWSVAGAVVAHAEGDVFIGAGPAAIWPLRNRWFIEASVMPGYFNDAGGANSLGSDFEIRSLLGVGRQISDRLSLSLAITHKSNAGASDRNPGVNAVSLRSRWSF
;
A
#
# COMPACT_ATOMS: atom_id res chain seq x y z
N MET A 1 -25.91 -20.74 7.17
CA MET A 1 -25.83 -21.01 5.70
C MET A 1 -25.91 -19.65 4.99
N ILE A 2 -24.79 -19.03 4.70
CA ILE A 2 -24.69 -17.72 4.00
C ILE A 2 -24.63 -18.03 2.52
N ARG A 3 -25.56 -17.45 1.76
CA ARG A 3 -25.78 -17.70 0.34
C ARG A 3 -24.61 -17.15 -0.50
N PRO A 4 -24.06 -17.91 -1.48
CA PRO A 4 -22.90 -17.50 -2.30
C PRO A 4 -23.24 -16.48 -3.40
N LEU A 5 -24.35 -15.77 -3.33
CA LEU A 5 -24.80 -14.83 -4.37
C LEU A 5 -24.18 -13.43 -4.28
N ALA A 6 -23.59 -13.06 -3.14
CA ALA A 6 -23.01 -11.73 -2.97
C ALA A 6 -21.58 -11.59 -3.53
N LEU A 7 -20.85 -12.70 -3.70
CA LEU A 7 -19.47 -12.69 -4.22
C LEU A 7 -19.42 -12.61 -5.77
N ALA A 8 -20.47 -13.04 -6.45
CA ALA A 8 -20.52 -13.01 -7.91
C ALA A 8 -20.79 -11.63 -8.52
N ALA A 9 -21.37 -10.71 -7.74
CA ALA A 9 -21.68 -9.36 -8.23
C ALA A 9 -20.45 -8.44 -8.28
N LEU A 10 -19.40 -8.74 -7.52
CA LEU A 10 -18.16 -7.93 -7.51
C LEU A 10 -17.23 -8.24 -8.70
N LEU A 11 -17.43 -9.39 -9.37
CA LEU A 11 -16.63 -9.81 -10.52
C LEU A 11 -17.22 -9.34 -11.87
N ALA A 12 -18.37 -8.70 -11.87
CA ALA A 12 -19.07 -8.25 -13.08
C ALA A 12 -18.92 -6.76 -13.38
N LEU A 13 -18.11 -6.03 -12.61
CA LEU A 13 -17.69 -4.70 -13.03
C LEU A 13 -16.72 -4.88 -14.20
N PRO A 14 -17.01 -4.28 -15.40
CA PRO A 14 -16.01 -4.24 -16.45
C PRO A 14 -14.75 -3.64 -15.85
N PRO A 15 -13.55 -4.13 -16.17
CA PRO A 15 -12.34 -3.47 -15.75
C PRO A 15 -12.42 -2.05 -16.31
N LEU A 16 -12.66 -1.06 -15.46
CA LEU A 16 -12.25 0.30 -15.69
C LEU A 16 -10.73 0.25 -15.70
N ALA A 17 -10.18 -0.25 -16.81
CA ALA A 17 -8.77 -0.15 -17.10
C ALA A 17 -8.48 1.32 -17.41
N ALA A 18 -8.51 2.16 -16.38
CA ALA A 18 -7.69 3.35 -16.42
C ALA A 18 -6.26 2.82 -16.55
N PRO A 19 -5.53 3.14 -17.63
CA PRO A 19 -4.14 2.74 -17.73
C PRO A 19 -3.45 3.21 -16.46
N ALA A 20 -2.68 2.32 -15.82
CA ALA A 20 -1.86 2.74 -14.71
C ALA A 20 -0.88 3.78 -15.25
N ALA A 21 -0.92 4.99 -14.70
CA ALA A 21 -0.01 6.06 -15.08
C ALA A 21 1.36 5.86 -14.45
N ASP A 22 1.40 5.22 -13.27
CA ASP A 22 2.62 4.91 -12.54
C ASP A 22 2.62 3.47 -12.03
N ALA A 23 3.80 2.83 -12.12
CA ALA A 23 4.12 1.61 -11.37
C ALA A 23 5.18 1.92 -10.31
N VAL A 24 5.03 1.35 -9.11
CA VAL A 24 5.98 1.50 -8.02
C VAL A 24 6.49 0.12 -7.59
N ILE A 25 7.82 0.02 -7.44
CA ILE A 25 8.48 -1.12 -6.83
C ILE A 25 9.22 -0.62 -5.59
N GLY A 26 8.97 -1.24 -4.44
CA GLY A 26 9.62 -0.92 -3.17
C GLY A 26 10.30 -2.15 -2.57
N LEU A 27 11.45 -1.93 -1.96
CA LEU A 27 12.13 -2.90 -1.13
C LEU A 27 12.32 -2.31 0.26
N GLY A 28 12.01 -3.08 1.28
CA GLY A 28 12.02 -2.59 2.63
C GLY A 28 12.18 -3.65 3.70
N TYR A 29 11.97 -3.25 4.93
CA TYR A 29 12.01 -4.11 6.09
C TYR A 29 10.84 -3.78 7.01
N SER A 30 10.13 -4.81 7.46
CA SER A 30 9.00 -4.71 8.38
C SER A 30 9.41 -5.03 9.80
N ASN A 31 8.78 -4.32 10.74
CA ASN A 31 8.89 -4.52 12.18
C ASN A 31 7.47 -4.64 12.76
N PHE A 32 7.14 -5.81 13.25
CA PHE A 32 5.89 -6.07 13.94
C PHE A 32 5.97 -5.53 15.38
N SER A 33 4.83 -5.06 15.91
CA SER A 33 4.76 -4.57 17.28
C SER A 33 4.57 -5.72 18.29
N ASP A 34 4.38 -6.96 17.83
CA ASP A 34 4.32 -8.16 18.65
C ASP A 34 5.71 -8.79 18.71
N ASP A 35 6.24 -9.00 19.94
CA ASP A 35 7.58 -9.57 20.16
C ASP A 35 7.69 -11.04 19.68
N ALA A 36 6.57 -11.72 19.50
CA ALA A 36 6.52 -13.10 19.00
C ALA A 36 6.50 -13.17 17.45
N ALA A 37 6.35 -12.04 16.78
CA ALA A 37 6.27 -11.99 15.33
C ALA A 37 7.65 -11.88 14.67
N ASP A 38 7.76 -12.41 13.45
CA ASP A 38 8.99 -12.43 12.68
C ASP A 38 9.12 -11.18 11.79
N ASN A 39 10.07 -10.32 12.12
CA ASN A 39 10.41 -9.18 11.29
C ASN A 39 11.12 -9.63 10.02
N SER A 40 10.77 -9.05 8.86
CA SER A 40 11.29 -9.55 7.59
C SER A 40 11.47 -8.47 6.53
N ALA A 41 12.24 -8.83 5.49
CA ALA A 41 12.28 -8.04 4.26
C ALA A 41 10.91 -8.04 3.58
N ILE A 42 10.58 -6.93 2.90
CA ILE A 42 9.35 -6.79 2.12
C ILE A 42 9.64 -6.36 0.70
N LEU A 43 8.81 -6.87 -0.22
CA LEU A 43 8.67 -6.39 -1.59
C LEU A 43 7.30 -5.72 -1.74
N GLU A 44 7.28 -4.49 -2.23
CA GLU A 44 6.07 -3.73 -2.53
C GLU A 44 5.91 -3.56 -4.03
N LEU A 45 4.70 -3.80 -4.54
CA LEU A 45 4.30 -3.49 -5.90
C LEU A 45 3.03 -2.65 -5.85
N GLU A 46 3.03 -1.48 -6.50
CA GLU A 46 1.85 -0.62 -6.56
C GLU A 46 1.61 -0.16 -7.99
N LEU A 47 0.33 0.03 -8.32
CA LEU A 47 -0.13 0.67 -9.56
C LEU A 47 -1.01 1.85 -9.18
N HIS A 48 -0.75 2.99 -9.80
CA HIS A 48 -1.48 4.24 -9.55
C HIS A 48 -2.13 4.71 -10.85
N SER A 49 -3.35 5.23 -10.76
CA SER A 49 -3.98 5.95 -11.85
C SER A 49 -3.34 7.32 -12.06
N ASP A 50 -3.63 7.97 -13.18
CA ASP A 50 -3.45 9.43 -13.29
C ASP A 50 -4.17 10.15 -12.15
N PRO A 51 -3.69 11.33 -11.73
CA PRO A 51 -4.41 12.15 -10.77
C PRO A 51 -5.83 12.48 -11.26
N ILE A 52 -6.83 12.06 -10.47
CA ILE A 52 -8.25 12.30 -10.75
C ILE A 52 -8.76 13.58 -10.08
N TRP A 53 -8.05 14.08 -9.06
CA TRP A 53 -8.33 15.35 -8.39
C TRP A 53 -7.05 16.11 -8.08
N HIS A 54 -7.19 17.44 -7.96
CA HIS A 54 -6.18 18.31 -7.40
C HIS A 54 -6.81 19.05 -6.21
N PHE A 55 -6.31 18.78 -5.02
CA PHE A 55 -6.81 19.37 -3.79
C PHE A 55 -5.69 19.54 -2.77
N ALA A 56 -5.71 20.67 -2.03
CA ALA A 56 -4.70 21.01 -1.00
C ALA A 56 -3.25 20.92 -1.49
N GLY A 57 -3.00 21.30 -2.75
CA GLY A 57 -1.66 21.29 -3.36
C GLY A 57 -1.16 19.92 -3.82
N ALA A 58 -1.97 18.87 -3.69
CA ALA A 58 -1.65 17.52 -4.14
C ALA A 58 -2.44 17.11 -5.38
N GLY A 59 -1.85 16.23 -6.19
CA GLY A 59 -2.54 15.37 -7.13
C GLY A 59 -2.98 14.09 -6.44
N TRP A 60 -4.27 13.78 -6.51
CA TRP A 60 -4.89 12.61 -5.89
C TRP A 60 -5.24 11.56 -6.93
N SER A 61 -4.84 10.32 -6.68
CA SER A 61 -5.07 9.15 -7.54
C SER A 61 -5.72 8.02 -6.76
N VAL A 62 -6.18 6.99 -7.47
CA VAL A 62 -6.49 5.69 -6.91
C VAL A 62 -5.31 4.78 -7.15
N ALA A 63 -4.91 4.03 -6.12
CA ALA A 63 -3.81 3.09 -6.22
C ALA A 63 -4.19 1.73 -5.64
N GLY A 64 -3.56 0.68 -6.17
CA GLY A 64 -3.59 -0.67 -5.63
C GLY A 64 -2.19 -1.10 -5.25
N ALA A 65 -2.07 -1.91 -4.20
CA ALA A 65 -0.81 -2.40 -3.67
C ALA A 65 -0.85 -3.89 -3.37
N VAL A 66 0.27 -4.55 -3.65
CA VAL A 66 0.61 -5.88 -3.12
C VAL A 66 1.91 -5.74 -2.35
N VAL A 67 1.93 -6.22 -1.10
CA VAL A 67 3.13 -6.25 -0.26
C VAL A 67 3.35 -7.69 0.16
N ALA A 68 4.49 -8.26 -0.23
CA ALA A 68 4.92 -9.59 0.16
C ALA A 68 6.05 -9.50 1.18
N HIS A 69 5.94 -10.27 2.26
CA HIS A 69 6.95 -10.44 3.30
C HIS A 69 7.78 -11.69 3.02
N ALA A 70 9.04 -11.68 3.40
CA ALA A 70 9.93 -12.84 3.19
C ALA A 70 9.47 -14.10 3.93
N GLU A 71 8.73 -13.92 5.03
CA GLU A 71 8.13 -15.03 5.82
C GLU A 71 6.84 -15.58 5.18
N GLY A 72 6.40 -15.02 4.05
CA GLY A 72 5.27 -15.51 3.27
C GLY A 72 3.97 -14.72 3.47
N ASP A 73 3.92 -13.77 4.40
CA ASP A 73 2.74 -12.93 4.60
C ASP A 73 2.51 -12.05 3.38
N VAL A 74 1.26 -11.79 3.07
CA VAL A 74 0.87 -10.97 1.91
C VAL A 74 -0.24 -10.00 2.28
N PHE A 75 -0.07 -8.74 1.90
CA PHE A 75 -1.13 -7.73 1.93
C PHE A 75 -1.53 -7.37 0.49
N ILE A 76 -2.83 -7.26 0.26
CA ILE A 76 -3.41 -6.74 -0.99
C ILE A 76 -4.45 -5.70 -0.62
N GLY A 77 -4.28 -4.48 -1.12
CA GLY A 77 -5.21 -3.38 -0.82
C GLY A 77 -5.29 -2.35 -1.92
N ALA A 78 -6.28 -1.48 -1.84
CA ALA A 78 -6.46 -0.35 -2.75
C ALA A 78 -7.07 0.83 -2.02
N GLY A 79 -6.78 2.04 -2.50
CA GLY A 79 -7.32 3.26 -1.91
C GLY A 79 -6.74 4.53 -2.49
N PRO A 80 -7.04 5.69 -1.88
CA PRO A 80 -6.51 6.98 -2.30
C PRO A 80 -5.00 7.08 -2.05
N ALA A 81 -4.32 7.71 -3.00
CA ALA A 81 -2.92 8.11 -2.91
C ALA A 81 -2.78 9.58 -3.34
N ALA A 82 -1.84 10.28 -2.75
CA ALA A 82 -1.62 11.70 -3.01
C ALA A 82 -0.13 12.00 -3.14
N ILE A 83 0.21 12.91 -4.05
CA ILE A 83 1.56 13.44 -4.24
C ILE A 83 1.50 14.96 -4.17
N TRP A 84 2.27 15.53 -3.24
CA TRP A 84 2.52 16.95 -3.11
C TRP A 84 3.85 17.31 -3.77
N PRO A 85 3.85 17.95 -4.95
CA PRO A 85 5.08 18.42 -5.56
C PRO A 85 5.70 19.54 -4.72
N LEU A 86 7.00 19.48 -4.53
CA LEU A 86 7.80 20.47 -3.81
C LEU A 86 8.80 21.11 -4.77
N ARG A 87 9.59 22.09 -4.24
CA ARG A 87 10.66 22.72 -5.02
C ARG A 87 11.78 21.72 -5.36
N ASN A 88 12.52 21.99 -6.46
CA ASN A 88 13.70 21.22 -6.86
C ASN A 88 13.43 19.72 -7.13
N ARG A 89 12.26 19.41 -7.70
CA ARG A 89 11.83 18.04 -8.03
C ARG A 89 11.62 17.11 -6.81
N TRP A 90 11.55 17.66 -5.61
CA TRP A 90 11.15 16.90 -4.43
C TRP A 90 9.63 16.74 -4.38
N PHE A 91 9.16 15.73 -3.67
CA PHE A 91 7.75 15.52 -3.38
C PHE A 91 7.55 14.81 -2.05
N ILE A 92 6.34 14.96 -1.50
CA ILE A 92 5.82 14.11 -0.45
C ILE A 92 4.77 13.21 -1.08
N GLU A 93 4.73 11.95 -0.67
CA GLU A 93 3.68 11.01 -1.05
C GLU A 93 2.99 10.46 0.20
N ALA A 94 1.68 10.21 0.09
CA ALA A 94 0.90 9.53 1.11
C ALA A 94 -0.16 8.64 0.48
N SER A 95 -0.54 7.56 1.16
CA SER A 95 -1.67 6.75 0.77
C SER A 95 -2.34 6.11 1.97
N VAL A 96 -3.63 5.77 1.80
CA VAL A 96 -4.39 4.96 2.77
C VAL A 96 -5.12 3.90 1.97
N MET A 97 -4.83 2.63 2.25
CA MET A 97 -5.35 1.49 1.50
C MET A 97 -5.93 0.46 2.46
N PRO A 98 -7.27 0.39 2.61
CA PRO A 98 -7.89 -0.79 3.19
C PRO A 98 -7.59 -2.02 2.30
N GLY A 99 -7.46 -3.19 2.93
CA GLY A 99 -7.10 -4.39 2.21
C GLY A 99 -7.22 -5.65 3.02
N TYR A 100 -6.78 -6.72 2.41
CA TYR A 100 -6.70 -8.06 2.98
C TYR A 100 -5.24 -8.39 3.33
N PHE A 101 -5.03 -8.90 4.53
CA PHE A 101 -3.73 -9.40 4.98
C PHE A 101 -3.85 -10.89 5.31
N ASN A 102 -2.98 -11.69 4.73
CA ASN A 102 -2.85 -13.10 5.02
C ASN A 102 -1.53 -13.36 5.72
N ASP A 103 -1.56 -13.86 6.95
CA ASP A 103 -0.40 -14.37 7.65
C ASP A 103 -0.13 -15.83 7.23
N ALA A 104 1.06 -16.12 6.75
CA ALA A 104 1.40 -17.45 6.22
C ALA A 104 1.51 -18.55 7.30
N GLY A 105 1.60 -18.20 8.57
CA GLY A 105 1.85 -19.16 9.64
C GLY A 105 1.31 -18.78 11.01
N GLY A 106 0.54 -17.71 11.11
CA GLY A 106 -0.10 -17.26 12.36
C GLY A 106 0.81 -16.52 13.35
N ALA A 107 2.14 -16.59 13.21
CA ALA A 107 3.07 -15.86 14.07
C ALA A 107 2.96 -14.33 13.85
N ASN A 108 2.72 -13.91 12.61
CA ASN A 108 2.62 -12.51 12.18
C ASN A 108 1.18 -11.98 12.14
N SER A 109 0.25 -12.66 12.82
CA SER A 109 -1.17 -12.28 12.84
C SER A 109 -1.35 -10.85 13.37
N LEU A 110 -2.05 -10.02 12.60
CA LEU A 110 -2.44 -8.66 12.99
C LEU A 110 -3.81 -8.61 13.70
N GLY A 111 -4.38 -9.80 13.99
CA GLY A 111 -5.65 -9.94 14.71
C GLY A 111 -6.89 -9.94 13.82
N SER A 112 -6.73 -9.63 12.52
CA SER A 112 -7.81 -9.59 11.53
C SER A 112 -7.21 -9.74 10.13
N ASP A 113 -7.98 -10.33 9.22
CA ASP A 113 -7.64 -10.34 7.78
C ASP A 113 -7.86 -8.98 7.12
N PHE A 114 -8.67 -8.12 7.74
CA PHE A 114 -8.88 -6.76 7.27
C PHE A 114 -7.87 -5.83 7.93
N GLU A 115 -7.06 -5.18 7.10
CA GLU A 115 -6.05 -4.23 7.54
C GLU A 115 -6.10 -2.95 6.70
N ILE A 116 -5.70 -1.85 7.31
CA ILE A 116 -5.53 -0.56 6.64
C ILE A 116 -4.03 -0.25 6.60
N ARG A 117 -3.47 -0.16 5.39
CA ARG A 117 -2.10 0.29 5.18
C ARG A 117 -2.08 1.79 4.97
N SER A 118 -1.37 2.51 5.82
CA SER A 118 -1.06 3.93 5.68
C SER A 118 0.39 4.09 5.25
N LEU A 119 0.69 5.02 4.36
CA LEU A 119 2.04 5.33 3.89
C LEU A 119 2.29 6.83 3.95
N LEU A 120 3.49 7.21 4.34
CA LEU A 120 4.05 8.55 4.19
C LEU A 120 5.48 8.42 3.68
N GLY A 121 5.80 9.14 2.61
CA GLY A 121 7.12 9.12 2.00
C GLY A 121 7.59 10.49 1.55
N VAL A 122 8.89 10.61 1.36
CA VAL A 122 9.52 11.74 0.73
C VAL A 122 10.40 11.23 -0.41
N GLY A 123 10.31 11.89 -1.55
CA GLY A 123 11.03 11.45 -2.74
C GLY A 123 11.52 12.60 -3.61
N ARG A 124 12.26 12.22 -4.62
CA ARG A 124 12.76 13.12 -5.64
C ARG A 124 12.60 12.52 -7.03
N GLN A 125 12.12 13.31 -7.95
CA GLN A 125 12.10 12.95 -9.37
C GLN A 125 13.52 13.01 -9.94
N ILE A 126 14.01 11.89 -10.44
CA ILE A 126 15.36 11.71 -10.98
C ILE A 126 15.39 12.02 -12.47
N SER A 127 14.36 11.58 -13.20
CA SER A 127 14.12 11.89 -14.60
C SER A 127 12.65 12.18 -14.84
N ASP A 128 12.24 12.42 -16.08
CA ASP A 128 10.83 12.66 -16.39
C ASP A 128 9.94 11.43 -16.16
N ARG A 129 10.54 10.23 -16.11
CA ARG A 129 9.83 8.96 -15.91
C ARG A 129 10.20 8.21 -14.65
N LEU A 130 11.23 8.63 -13.92
CA LEU A 130 11.73 7.91 -12.73
C LEU A 130 11.77 8.83 -11.53
N SER A 131 11.18 8.39 -10.44
CA SER A 131 11.32 8.98 -9.12
C SER A 131 11.79 7.94 -8.10
N LEU A 132 12.53 8.39 -7.11
CA LEU A 132 12.94 7.57 -5.96
C LEU A 132 12.38 8.21 -4.69
N SER A 133 11.91 7.37 -3.76
CA SER A 133 11.41 7.81 -2.45
C SER A 133 11.82 6.87 -1.33
N LEU A 134 11.88 7.43 -0.13
CA LEU A 134 11.95 6.69 1.12
C LEU A 134 10.59 6.86 1.80
N ALA A 135 9.97 5.76 2.21
CA ALA A 135 8.67 5.76 2.84
C ALA A 135 8.65 4.95 4.12
N ILE A 136 7.77 5.36 5.03
CA ILE A 136 7.34 4.58 6.18
C ILE A 136 5.89 4.14 5.93
N THR A 137 5.57 2.93 6.33
CA THR A 137 4.22 2.40 6.31
C THR A 137 3.81 1.87 7.66
N HIS A 138 2.52 1.93 7.92
CA HIS A 138 1.88 1.29 9.06
C HIS A 138 0.68 0.49 8.56
N LYS A 139 0.53 -0.75 9.02
CA LYS A 139 -0.68 -1.56 8.82
C LYS A 139 -1.28 -1.89 10.17
N SER A 140 -2.60 -1.75 10.27
CA SER A 140 -3.37 -2.09 11.46
C SER A 140 -4.85 -2.23 11.09
N ASN A 141 -5.61 -2.98 11.89
CA ASN A 141 -7.05 -3.17 11.64
C ASN A 141 -7.92 -2.02 12.17
N ALA A 142 -7.31 -0.91 12.64
CA ALA A 142 -8.00 0.25 13.19
C ALA A 142 -8.99 -0.07 14.32
N GLY A 143 -8.77 -1.15 15.07
CA GLY A 143 -9.66 -1.59 16.15
C GLY A 143 -10.89 -2.37 15.66
N ALA A 144 -10.88 -2.90 14.43
CA ALA A 144 -11.94 -3.77 13.92
C ALA A 144 -11.93 -5.17 14.59
N SER A 145 -10.88 -5.49 15.36
CA SER A 145 -10.73 -6.71 16.14
C SER A 145 -10.18 -6.38 17.52
N ASP A 146 -10.41 -7.27 18.49
CA ASP A 146 -9.93 -7.14 19.88
C ASP A 146 -8.39 -7.13 19.96
N ARG A 147 -7.70 -7.75 18.98
CA ARG A 147 -6.25 -7.74 18.85
C ARG A 147 -5.84 -6.86 17.66
N ASN A 148 -4.93 -5.92 17.90
CA ASN A 148 -4.44 -4.99 16.87
C ASN A 148 -2.95 -4.62 17.14
N PRO A 149 -2.00 -5.55 16.99
CA PRO A 149 -0.59 -5.27 17.28
C PRO A 149 0.02 -4.29 16.27
N GLY A 150 -0.43 -4.35 15.01
CA GLY A 150 0.10 -3.55 13.92
C GLY A 150 1.51 -3.96 13.46
N VAL A 151 1.90 -3.48 12.28
CA VAL A 151 3.24 -3.63 11.72
C VAL A 151 3.67 -2.35 11.03
N ASN A 152 4.92 -1.95 11.27
CA ASN A 152 5.56 -0.82 10.60
C ASN A 152 6.58 -1.33 9.59
N ALA A 153 6.84 -0.55 8.54
CA ALA A 153 7.94 -0.83 7.63
C ALA A 153 8.58 0.44 7.12
N VAL A 154 9.84 0.33 6.71
CA VAL A 154 10.59 1.36 5.99
C VAL A 154 10.97 0.77 4.64
N SER A 155 10.74 1.50 3.54
CA SER A 155 11.05 1.04 2.19
C SER A 155 11.70 2.13 1.33
N LEU A 156 12.63 1.70 0.49
CA LEU A 156 13.15 2.46 -0.65
C LEU A 156 12.31 2.08 -1.87
N ARG A 157 11.77 3.07 -2.56
CA ARG A 157 10.79 2.90 -3.63
C ARG A 157 11.26 3.57 -4.92
N SER A 158 11.01 2.92 -6.05
CA SER A 158 11.16 3.48 -7.39
C SER A 158 9.80 3.56 -8.06
N ARG A 159 9.46 4.73 -8.57
CA ARG A 159 8.21 5.02 -9.30
C ARG A 159 8.55 5.29 -10.76
N TRP A 160 7.85 4.60 -11.65
CA TRP A 160 7.99 4.70 -13.10
C TRP A 160 6.68 5.23 -13.69
N SER A 161 6.75 6.35 -14.40
CA SER A 161 5.62 6.97 -15.11
C SER A 161 5.63 6.58 -16.59
N PHE A 162 4.46 6.29 -17.16
CA PHE A 162 4.27 5.80 -18.52
C PHE A 162 3.73 6.87 -19.48
#